data_d98770cadb004e28c0a544aa48a62a21
#
_entry.id   d98770cadb004e28c0a544aa48a62a21
#
_cell.length_a   1.000
_cell.length_b   1.000
_cell.length_c   1.000
_cell.angle_alpha   90.00
_cell.angle_beta   90.00
_cell.angle_gamma   90.00
#
_symmetry.space_group_name_H-M   'P 1'
#
loop_
_entity.id
_entity.type
_entity.pdbx_description
1 polymer ?
#
loop_
_entity_poly.entity_id
_entity_poly.type
_entity_poly.pdbx_seq_one_letter_code
_entity_poly.pdbx_strand_id
1 'polypeptide(L)'
;MQRQKVGSVVAAGAVPLVMALIGTGTANADPAQAAVTQPEHQAGPEFDAVAPNATPYVGQPMPANTRSALQWSRTGPEMDYLSPVGPLHAPTAVAPVPPILPPPGQFRFGDQQIPVPDFVPVDTSIHINDVAATTEANLATFLDSVGLERSRSDRIAAETLGSAARGAAVGSTVAMPFAMMASTGGALAGLVAGLPLFPVGLVAGPILGGMAAYMAVSIPITVVGAGIGAAVGAASGFLAPPRAAAPQSVDTEAELVSA
;
A
#
# COMPACT_ATOMS: atom_id res chain seq x y z
N MET A 1 20.64 -22.48 -5.97
CA MET A 1 19.66 -22.84 -4.96
C MET A 1 19.51 -21.77 -3.84
N GLN A 2 19.55 -20.46 -4.17
CA GLN A 2 19.57 -19.39 -3.14
C GLN A 2 18.41 -18.39 -3.28
N ARG A 3 17.48 -18.61 -4.21
CA ARG A 3 16.33 -17.72 -4.44
C ARG A 3 15.09 -17.98 -3.56
N GLN A 4 15.02 -19.13 -2.89
CA GLN A 4 13.84 -19.51 -2.10
C GLN A 4 13.81 -18.92 -0.68
N LYS A 5 14.95 -18.45 -0.14
CA LYS A 5 15.01 -17.95 1.24
C LYS A 5 14.60 -16.49 1.41
N VAL A 6 14.65 -15.69 0.34
CA VAL A 6 14.30 -14.26 0.40
C VAL A 6 12.77 -14.06 0.41
N GLY A 7 12.03 -14.90 -0.31
CA GLY A 7 10.57 -14.82 -0.36
C GLY A 7 9.87 -15.08 0.97
N SER A 8 10.41 -16.01 1.80
CA SER A 8 9.78 -16.36 3.09
C SER A 8 9.95 -15.28 4.17
N VAL A 9 11.04 -14.53 4.12
CA VAL A 9 11.29 -13.43 5.08
C VAL A 9 10.38 -12.24 4.77
N VAL A 10 10.17 -11.94 3.49
CA VAL A 10 9.31 -10.83 3.05
C VAL A 10 7.83 -11.14 3.36
N ALA A 11 7.38 -12.39 3.20
CA ALA A 11 6.02 -12.80 3.54
C ALA A 11 5.74 -12.69 5.05
N ALA A 12 6.71 -13.05 5.90
CA ALA A 12 6.58 -12.92 7.35
C ALA A 12 6.53 -11.45 7.82
N GLY A 13 7.14 -10.53 7.07
CA GLY A 13 7.11 -9.09 7.36
C GLY A 13 5.85 -8.38 6.89
N ALA A 14 5.20 -8.88 5.84
CA ALA A 14 3.98 -8.29 5.31
C ALA A 14 2.76 -8.46 6.22
N VAL A 15 2.68 -9.58 6.95
CA VAL A 15 1.54 -9.87 7.82
C VAL A 15 1.40 -8.87 8.98
N PRO A 16 2.47 -8.49 9.73
CA PRO A 16 2.36 -7.44 10.75
C PRO A 16 2.06 -6.05 10.19
N LEU A 17 2.58 -5.70 9.02
CA LEU A 17 2.26 -4.43 8.36
C LEU A 17 0.76 -4.33 8.05
N VAL A 18 0.20 -5.40 7.54
CA VAL A 18 -1.22 -5.51 7.26
C VAL A 18 -2.05 -5.37 8.53
N MET A 19 -1.67 -6.07 9.60
CA MET A 19 -2.34 -5.93 10.90
C MET A 19 -2.21 -4.52 11.48
N ALA A 20 -1.07 -3.85 11.29
CA ALA A 20 -0.88 -2.47 11.71
C ALA A 20 -1.73 -1.48 10.88
N LEU A 21 -1.84 -1.69 9.57
CA LEU A 21 -2.70 -0.88 8.69
C LEU A 21 -4.18 -1.07 9.01
N ILE A 22 -4.62 -2.29 9.32
CA ILE A 22 -5.99 -2.57 9.74
C ILE A 22 -6.27 -2.00 11.12
N GLY A 23 -5.31 -2.10 12.06
CA GLY A 23 -5.45 -1.63 13.43
C GLY A 23 -5.47 -0.09 13.59
N THR A 24 -4.80 0.64 12.69
CA THR A 24 -4.78 2.11 12.72
C THR A 24 -5.93 2.75 11.94
N GLY A 25 -6.58 1.99 11.06
CA GLY A 25 -7.72 2.46 10.23
C GLY A 25 -9.08 2.43 10.93
N THR A 26 -9.19 1.90 12.15
CA THR A 26 -10.47 1.78 12.86
C THR A 26 -10.83 2.99 13.74
N ALA A 27 -10.02 4.04 13.75
CA ALA A 27 -10.40 5.29 14.38
C ALA A 27 -11.37 6.06 13.46
N ASN A 28 -12.70 5.83 13.64
CA ASN A 28 -13.81 6.64 13.13
C ASN A 28 -14.25 6.43 11.67
N ALA A 29 -14.35 5.19 11.18
CA ALA A 29 -15.26 4.91 10.07
C ALA A 29 -16.55 4.29 10.63
N ASP A 30 -17.59 5.10 10.80
CA ASP A 30 -18.94 4.63 11.09
C ASP A 30 -19.40 3.79 9.89
N PRO A 31 -19.68 2.47 10.05
CA PRO A 31 -20.10 1.61 8.94
C PRO A 31 -21.43 2.05 8.29
N ALA A 32 -22.17 2.96 8.93
CA ALA A 32 -23.40 3.55 8.39
C ALA A 32 -23.11 4.62 7.30
N GLN A 33 -21.89 5.13 7.20
CA GLN A 33 -21.53 6.12 6.17
C GLN A 33 -20.87 5.50 4.92
N ALA A 34 -20.59 4.21 4.92
CA ALA A 34 -20.09 3.51 3.72
C ALA A 34 -21.19 3.26 2.66
N ALA A 35 -22.45 3.58 2.96
CA ALA A 35 -23.53 3.65 1.98
C ALA A 35 -23.63 5.06 1.38
N VAL A 36 -22.50 5.68 1.07
CA VAL A 36 -22.50 6.93 0.34
C VAL A 36 -22.75 6.67 -1.12
N THR A 37 -24.02 6.93 -1.50
CA THR A 37 -24.41 7.59 -2.74
C THR A 37 -23.27 7.65 -3.76
N GLN A 38 -23.41 6.86 -4.81
CA GLN A 38 -22.72 7.15 -6.07
C GLN A 38 -22.89 8.66 -6.30
N PRO A 39 -21.82 9.42 -6.46
CA PRO A 39 -21.99 10.74 -7.02
C PRO A 39 -22.53 10.52 -8.42
N GLU A 40 -23.82 10.81 -8.62
CA GLU A 40 -24.30 11.19 -9.93
C GLU A 40 -23.23 12.10 -10.52
N HIS A 41 -23.00 11.95 -11.79
CA HIS A 41 -22.12 12.75 -12.63
C HIS A 41 -22.44 14.24 -12.43
N GLN A 42 -22.15 14.77 -11.26
CA GLN A 42 -22.07 16.18 -11.02
C GLN A 42 -20.82 16.62 -11.76
N ALA A 43 -21.02 17.47 -12.76
CA ALA A 43 -19.96 18.27 -13.36
C ALA A 43 -19.10 18.75 -12.19
N GLY A 44 -17.89 18.19 -12.05
CA GLY A 44 -16.99 18.53 -10.98
C GLY A 44 -16.73 20.04 -11.00
N PRO A 45 -16.33 20.64 -9.87
CA PRO A 45 -15.97 22.04 -9.87
C PRO A 45 -15.05 22.30 -11.04
N GLU A 46 -15.35 23.34 -11.79
CA GLU A 46 -14.54 23.81 -12.93
C GLU A 46 -13.13 24.04 -12.39
N PHE A 47 -12.24 23.08 -12.64
CA PHE A 47 -10.85 23.15 -12.20
C PHE A 47 -10.19 24.21 -13.07
N ASP A 48 -9.70 25.28 -12.45
CA ASP A 48 -8.91 26.28 -13.15
C ASP A 48 -7.77 25.58 -13.90
N ALA A 49 -7.68 25.77 -15.19
CA ALA A 49 -6.80 25.07 -16.13
C ALA A 49 -5.29 25.32 -15.88
N VAL A 50 -4.94 25.91 -14.75
CA VAL A 50 -3.56 26.30 -14.40
C VAL A 50 -2.76 25.15 -13.76
N ALA A 51 -3.41 24.13 -13.23
CA ALA A 51 -2.70 22.99 -12.64
C ALA A 51 -2.41 21.93 -13.73
N PRO A 52 -1.15 21.51 -13.93
CA PRO A 52 -0.79 20.53 -14.96
C PRO A 52 -1.47 19.16 -14.77
N ASN A 53 -2.00 18.90 -13.58
CA ASN A 53 -2.67 17.66 -13.20
C ASN A 53 -4.21 17.80 -13.08
N ALA A 54 -4.79 18.86 -13.63
CA ALA A 54 -6.24 19.08 -13.60
C ALA A 54 -7.04 18.09 -14.50
N THR A 55 -6.38 17.44 -15.45
CA THR A 55 -7.02 16.43 -16.32
C THR A 55 -7.24 15.12 -15.57
N PRO A 56 -8.47 14.58 -15.52
CA PRO A 56 -8.75 13.31 -14.90
C PRO A 56 -7.93 12.17 -15.51
N TYR A 57 -7.51 11.22 -14.69
CA TYR A 57 -6.95 9.96 -15.19
C TYR A 57 -8.00 9.19 -15.98
N VAL A 58 -7.58 8.56 -17.08
CA VAL A 58 -8.44 7.61 -17.79
C VAL A 58 -8.40 6.29 -17.02
N GLY A 59 -9.36 6.11 -16.12
CA GLY A 59 -9.55 4.85 -15.41
C GLY A 59 -10.34 3.84 -16.25
N GLN A 60 -10.13 2.56 -16.00
CA GLN A 60 -10.95 1.49 -16.57
C GLN A 60 -11.89 0.93 -15.51
N PRO A 61 -13.17 0.67 -15.84
CA PRO A 61 -14.08 0.01 -14.91
C PRO A 61 -13.55 -1.40 -14.62
N MET A 62 -13.64 -1.81 -13.35
CA MET A 62 -13.23 -3.15 -12.95
C MET A 62 -14.18 -4.19 -13.53
N PRO A 63 -13.66 -5.35 -14.01
CA PRO A 63 -14.50 -6.46 -14.40
C PRO A 63 -15.39 -6.92 -13.24
N ALA A 64 -16.66 -7.22 -13.53
CA ALA A 64 -17.63 -7.62 -12.51
C ALA A 64 -17.26 -8.93 -11.74
N ASN A 65 -16.32 -9.71 -12.25
CA ASN A 65 -15.80 -10.92 -11.62
C ASN A 65 -14.63 -10.69 -10.67
N THR A 66 -14.12 -9.47 -10.56
CA THR A 66 -13.16 -9.12 -9.52
C THR A 66 -13.89 -8.83 -8.23
N ARG A 67 -13.47 -9.46 -7.12
CA ARG A 67 -14.10 -9.29 -5.82
C ARG A 67 -13.64 -8.02 -5.08
N SER A 68 -12.96 -7.11 -5.76
CA SER A 68 -12.52 -5.87 -5.16
C SER A 68 -13.68 -4.90 -4.95
N ALA A 69 -13.63 -4.11 -3.88
CA ALA A 69 -14.54 -3.01 -3.61
C ALA A 69 -14.26 -1.78 -4.49
N LEU A 70 -13.12 -1.74 -5.17
CA LEU A 70 -12.73 -0.64 -6.05
C LEU A 70 -13.54 -0.69 -7.35
N GLN A 71 -14.21 0.40 -7.69
CA GLN A 71 -15.06 0.47 -8.90
C GLN A 71 -14.29 0.92 -10.14
N TRP A 72 -13.20 1.64 -9.96
CA TRP A 72 -12.37 2.19 -11.03
C TRP A 72 -10.91 1.89 -10.75
N SER A 73 -10.19 1.53 -11.79
CA SER A 73 -8.76 1.28 -11.70
C SER A 73 -8.05 1.87 -12.91
N ARG A 74 -6.75 2.04 -12.79
CA ARG A 74 -5.87 2.39 -13.89
C ARG A 74 -4.76 1.37 -14.06
N THR A 75 -4.15 1.37 -15.23
CA THR A 75 -2.91 0.63 -15.47
C THR A 75 -1.77 1.21 -14.63
N GLY A 76 -0.74 0.41 -14.39
CA GLY A 76 0.48 0.91 -13.73
C GLY A 76 1.07 2.11 -14.47
N PRO A 77 1.81 3.00 -13.78
CA PRO A 77 2.42 4.15 -14.42
C PRO A 77 3.44 3.71 -15.48
N GLU A 78 3.52 4.47 -16.55
CA GLU A 78 4.59 4.30 -17.53
C GLU A 78 5.93 4.65 -16.89
N MET A 79 6.91 3.74 -17.02
CA MET A 79 8.22 3.88 -16.36
C MET A 79 9.26 4.61 -17.22
N ASP A 80 8.92 4.86 -18.48
CA ASP A 80 9.87 5.40 -19.48
C ASP A 80 10.04 6.92 -19.36
N TYR A 81 9.03 7.60 -18.82
CA TYR A 81 9.07 9.04 -18.59
C TYR A 81 9.03 9.35 -17.10
N LEU A 82 9.84 10.31 -16.68
CA LEU A 82 9.80 10.88 -15.33
C LEU A 82 10.04 12.39 -15.40
N SER A 83 9.05 13.16 -15.01
CA SER A 83 9.14 14.63 -15.04
C SER A 83 10.23 15.14 -14.08
N PRO A 84 10.84 16.30 -14.38
CA PRO A 84 11.60 17.04 -13.37
C PRO A 84 10.68 17.50 -12.23
N VAL A 85 11.26 17.73 -11.06
CA VAL A 85 10.52 18.33 -9.95
C VAL A 85 10.35 19.82 -10.27
N GLY A 86 9.09 20.25 -10.40
CA GLY A 86 8.71 21.65 -10.57
C GLY A 86 8.63 22.42 -9.24
N PRO A 87 8.28 23.71 -9.29
CA PRO A 87 8.01 24.48 -8.10
C PRO A 87 6.78 23.95 -7.38
N LEU A 88 6.90 23.74 -6.06
CA LEU A 88 5.81 23.27 -5.22
C LEU A 88 4.97 24.47 -4.72
N HIS A 89 3.68 24.25 -4.55
CA HIS A 89 2.72 25.24 -4.04
C HIS A 89 1.80 24.66 -2.97
N ALA A 90 0.98 25.48 -2.35
CA ALA A 90 -0.02 25.01 -1.41
C ALA A 90 -1.02 24.08 -2.13
N PRO A 91 -1.61 23.09 -1.44
CA PRO A 91 -2.53 22.14 -2.05
C PRO A 91 -3.70 22.84 -2.77
N THR A 92 -3.94 22.42 -4.00
CA THR A 92 -5.05 22.88 -4.84
C THR A 92 -5.98 21.71 -5.17
N ALA A 93 -7.21 21.99 -5.61
CA ALA A 93 -8.11 20.94 -6.03
C ALA A 93 -7.63 20.29 -7.33
N VAL A 94 -7.47 18.96 -7.30
CA VAL A 94 -7.08 18.16 -8.45
C VAL A 94 -8.00 16.95 -8.60
N ALA A 95 -8.05 16.37 -9.79
CA ALA A 95 -8.80 15.14 -10.01
C ALA A 95 -8.21 13.98 -9.20
N PRO A 96 -9.05 13.16 -8.53
CA PRO A 96 -8.56 12.02 -7.78
C PRO A 96 -7.90 10.99 -8.70
N VAL A 97 -6.78 10.44 -8.25
CA VAL A 97 -6.03 9.40 -8.96
C VAL A 97 -6.72 8.05 -8.74
N PRO A 98 -7.12 7.33 -9.79
CA PRO A 98 -7.66 5.99 -9.63
C PRO A 98 -6.61 5.00 -9.09
N PRO A 99 -7.02 4.03 -8.26
CA PRO A 99 -6.10 3.02 -7.72
C PRO A 99 -5.59 2.07 -8.80
N ILE A 100 -4.40 1.50 -8.59
CA ILE A 100 -3.80 0.48 -9.44
C ILE A 100 -4.12 -0.88 -8.87
N LEU A 101 -4.73 -1.76 -9.69
CA LEU A 101 -5.05 -3.12 -9.28
C LEU A 101 -3.79 -3.98 -9.11
N PRO A 102 -3.77 -4.84 -8.08
CA PRO A 102 -2.72 -5.83 -7.95
C PRO A 102 -2.86 -6.93 -9.00
N PRO A 103 -1.77 -7.58 -9.41
CA PRO A 103 -1.84 -8.80 -10.18
C PRO A 103 -2.54 -9.92 -9.40
N PRO A 104 -3.24 -10.85 -10.07
CA PRO A 104 -3.90 -11.96 -9.41
C PRO A 104 -2.94 -12.79 -8.54
N GLY A 105 -3.38 -13.15 -7.33
CA GLY A 105 -2.58 -13.97 -6.41
C GLY A 105 -1.38 -13.26 -5.78
N GLN A 106 -1.31 -11.95 -5.86
CA GLN A 106 -0.21 -11.16 -5.29
C GLN A 106 -0.73 -10.04 -4.41
N PHE A 107 0.02 -9.71 -3.37
CA PHE A 107 -0.06 -8.41 -2.72
C PHE A 107 0.75 -7.40 -3.52
N ARG A 108 0.19 -6.18 -3.68
CA ARG A 108 0.89 -5.08 -4.29
C ARG A 108 0.96 -3.89 -3.30
N PHE A 109 2.18 -3.47 -3.00
CA PHE A 109 2.48 -2.29 -2.18
C PHE A 109 3.37 -1.36 -3.02
N GLY A 110 2.76 -0.43 -3.74
CA GLY A 110 3.49 0.44 -4.64
C GLY A 110 4.28 -0.34 -5.71
N ASP A 111 5.61 -0.24 -5.66
CA ASP A 111 6.54 -0.92 -6.56
C ASP A 111 6.85 -2.38 -6.16
N GLN A 112 6.33 -2.85 -5.00
CA GLN A 112 6.57 -4.20 -4.52
C GLN A 112 5.39 -5.12 -4.79
N GLN A 113 5.71 -6.34 -5.26
CA GLN A 113 4.74 -7.41 -5.46
C GLN A 113 5.22 -8.66 -4.73
N ILE A 114 4.34 -9.26 -3.94
CA ILE A 114 4.65 -10.39 -3.06
C ILE A 114 3.55 -11.43 -3.27
N PRO A 115 3.88 -12.71 -3.51
CA PRO A 115 2.86 -13.76 -3.59
C PRO A 115 2.02 -13.82 -2.32
N VAL A 116 0.71 -13.97 -2.48
CA VAL A 116 -0.20 -14.19 -1.34
C VAL A 116 0.06 -15.58 -0.77
N PRO A 117 0.39 -15.73 0.53
CA PRO A 117 0.56 -17.03 1.15
C PRO A 117 -0.74 -17.83 1.17
N ASP A 118 -0.69 -19.16 0.99
CA ASP A 118 -1.86 -20.03 0.92
C ASP A 118 -2.76 -20.01 2.16
N PHE A 119 -2.21 -19.65 3.32
CA PHE A 119 -2.96 -19.56 4.57
C PHE A 119 -3.77 -18.27 4.72
N VAL A 120 -3.60 -17.29 3.82
CA VAL A 120 -4.34 -16.02 3.86
C VAL A 120 -5.66 -16.19 3.13
N PRO A 121 -6.81 -15.96 3.80
CA PRO A 121 -8.11 -15.99 3.14
C PRO A 121 -8.20 -15.00 1.98
N VAL A 122 -8.86 -15.40 0.91
CA VAL A 122 -8.99 -14.59 -0.32
C VAL A 122 -9.59 -13.22 -0.02
N ASP A 123 -10.65 -13.16 0.78
CA ASP A 123 -11.30 -11.89 1.12
C ASP A 123 -10.38 -10.95 1.91
N THR A 124 -9.53 -11.51 2.77
CA THR A 124 -8.51 -10.74 3.49
C THR A 124 -7.45 -10.19 2.53
N SER A 125 -7.00 -11.00 1.57
CA SER A 125 -6.00 -10.56 0.58
C SER A 125 -6.54 -9.45 -0.32
N ILE A 126 -7.80 -9.51 -0.71
CA ILE A 126 -8.49 -8.47 -1.47
C ILE A 126 -8.55 -7.17 -0.65
N HIS A 127 -9.01 -7.24 0.59
CA HIS A 127 -9.10 -6.07 1.45
C HIS A 127 -7.75 -5.37 1.67
N ILE A 128 -6.69 -6.14 1.88
CA ILE A 128 -5.33 -5.62 2.00
C ILE A 128 -4.89 -4.88 0.75
N ASN A 129 -5.12 -5.48 -0.41
CA ASN A 129 -4.78 -4.89 -1.69
C ASN A 129 -5.58 -3.62 -1.97
N ASP A 130 -6.87 -3.61 -1.63
CA ASP A 130 -7.73 -2.43 -1.80
C ASP A 130 -7.26 -1.26 -0.92
N VAL A 131 -6.91 -1.53 0.34
CA VAL A 131 -6.35 -0.51 1.24
C VAL A 131 -5.01 0.01 0.73
N ALA A 132 -4.12 -0.87 0.27
CA ALA A 132 -2.83 -0.46 -0.27
C ALA A 132 -2.98 0.39 -1.53
N ALA A 133 -3.82 -0.05 -2.48
CA ALA A 133 -4.07 0.66 -3.74
C ALA A 133 -4.72 2.04 -3.50
N THR A 134 -5.68 2.11 -2.58
CA THR A 134 -6.34 3.38 -2.22
C THR A 134 -5.36 4.33 -1.52
N THR A 135 -4.50 3.83 -0.65
CA THR A 135 -3.48 4.65 0.03
C THR A 135 -2.47 5.21 -0.96
N GLU A 136 -2.01 4.40 -1.92
CA GLU A 136 -1.13 4.84 -3.01
C GLU A 136 -1.80 5.94 -3.85
N ALA A 137 -3.05 5.72 -4.26
CA ALA A 137 -3.81 6.67 -5.06
C ALA A 137 -4.05 7.99 -4.33
N ASN A 138 -4.39 7.95 -3.04
CA ASN A 138 -4.56 9.15 -2.23
C ASN A 138 -3.25 9.93 -2.06
N LEU A 139 -2.12 9.24 -1.87
CA LEU A 139 -0.82 9.89 -1.80
C LEU A 139 -0.45 10.53 -3.14
N ALA A 140 -0.66 9.84 -4.26
CA ALA A 140 -0.45 10.41 -5.58
C ALA A 140 -1.32 11.65 -5.83
N THR A 141 -2.61 11.59 -5.45
CA THR A 141 -3.54 12.73 -5.53
C THR A 141 -3.05 13.92 -4.70
N PHE A 142 -2.57 13.67 -3.47
CA PHE A 142 -1.99 14.73 -2.65
C PHE A 142 -0.76 15.35 -3.30
N LEU A 143 0.14 14.54 -3.85
CA LEU A 143 1.35 15.00 -4.52
C LEU A 143 1.02 15.82 -5.79
N ASP A 144 0.02 15.41 -6.56
CA ASP A 144 -0.52 16.20 -7.67
C ASP A 144 -1.04 17.56 -7.19
N SER A 145 -1.74 17.59 -6.05
CA SER A 145 -2.34 18.80 -5.50
C SER A 145 -1.32 19.87 -5.09
N VAL A 146 -0.09 19.47 -4.80
CA VAL A 146 1.01 20.39 -4.43
C VAL A 146 1.91 20.78 -5.63
N GLY A 147 1.54 20.36 -6.86
CA GLY A 147 2.19 20.81 -8.10
C GLY A 147 3.20 19.83 -8.70
N LEU A 148 3.27 18.60 -8.18
CA LEU A 148 4.06 17.56 -8.85
C LEU A 148 3.31 17.05 -10.09
N GLU A 149 4.06 16.77 -11.14
CA GLU A 149 3.50 16.13 -12.33
C GLU A 149 3.25 14.64 -12.05
N ARG A 150 2.25 14.05 -12.73
CA ARG A 150 1.73 12.69 -12.47
C ARG A 150 2.76 11.60 -12.43
N SER A 151 3.71 11.60 -13.38
CA SER A 151 4.76 10.58 -13.41
C SER A 151 5.63 10.63 -12.15
N ARG A 152 5.87 11.84 -11.65
CA ARG A 152 6.61 12.08 -10.41
C ARG A 152 5.80 11.71 -9.18
N SER A 153 4.54 12.11 -9.13
CA SER A 153 3.63 11.78 -8.03
C SER A 153 3.44 10.27 -7.88
N ASP A 154 3.21 9.59 -8.99
CA ASP A 154 3.07 8.13 -9.03
C ASP A 154 4.35 7.42 -8.59
N ARG A 155 5.49 7.89 -9.05
CA ARG A 155 6.79 7.37 -8.65
C ARG A 155 7.03 7.48 -7.15
N ILE A 156 6.80 8.67 -6.59
CA ILE A 156 6.97 8.92 -5.15
C ILE A 156 5.98 8.07 -4.35
N ALA A 157 4.71 8.00 -4.75
CA ALA A 157 3.71 7.20 -4.06
C ALA A 157 4.07 5.71 -4.07
N ALA A 158 4.44 5.16 -5.22
CA ALA A 158 4.83 3.75 -5.35
C ALA A 158 6.09 3.42 -4.53
N GLU A 159 7.14 4.23 -4.60
CA GLU A 159 8.37 4.00 -3.83
C GLU A 159 8.17 4.19 -2.33
N THR A 160 7.28 5.11 -1.93
CA THR A 160 6.92 5.30 -0.52
C THR A 160 6.27 4.05 0.06
N LEU A 161 5.24 3.52 -0.60
CA LEU A 161 4.55 2.32 -0.13
C LEU A 161 5.42 1.07 -0.21
N GLY A 162 6.15 0.87 -1.29
CA GLY A 162 7.01 -0.29 -1.46
C GLY A 162 8.18 -0.29 -0.47
N SER A 163 8.77 0.87 -0.22
CA SER A 163 9.82 1.01 0.79
C SER A 163 9.26 0.88 2.20
N ALA A 164 8.03 1.36 2.46
CA ALA A 164 7.33 1.11 3.74
C ALA A 164 7.15 -0.39 3.98
N ALA A 165 6.71 -1.14 2.97
CA ALA A 165 6.58 -2.60 3.07
C ALA A 165 7.91 -3.29 3.35
N ARG A 166 9.00 -2.88 2.68
CA ARG A 166 10.35 -3.38 2.95
C ARG A 166 10.82 -3.03 4.36
N GLY A 167 10.61 -1.79 4.79
CA GLY A 167 10.95 -1.32 6.13
C GLY A 167 10.17 -2.05 7.22
N ALA A 168 8.88 -2.34 7.00
CA ALA A 168 8.08 -3.18 7.89
C ALA A 168 8.63 -4.61 7.98
N ALA A 169 9.05 -5.21 6.87
CA ALA A 169 9.67 -6.54 6.87
C ALA A 169 10.96 -6.56 7.68
N VAL A 170 11.80 -5.56 7.55
CA VAL A 170 13.01 -5.41 8.37
C VAL A 170 12.64 -5.19 9.83
N GLY A 171 11.72 -4.28 10.11
CA GLY A 171 11.25 -3.98 11.47
C GLY A 171 10.70 -5.21 12.18
N SER A 172 9.88 -6.02 11.50
CA SER A 172 9.33 -7.26 12.06
C SER A 172 10.42 -8.30 12.35
N THR A 173 11.44 -8.39 11.49
CA THR A 173 12.59 -9.29 11.71
C THR A 173 13.40 -8.87 12.94
N VAL A 174 13.63 -7.56 13.11
CA VAL A 174 14.32 -7.01 14.30
C VAL A 174 13.46 -7.18 15.55
N ALA A 175 12.15 -7.03 15.44
CA ALA A 175 11.23 -7.19 16.57
C ALA A 175 11.13 -8.63 17.09
N MET A 176 11.33 -9.63 16.20
CA MET A 176 11.06 -11.04 16.48
C MET A 176 11.69 -11.57 17.78
N PRO A 177 12.99 -11.41 18.06
CA PRO A 177 13.57 -11.94 19.28
C PRO A 177 12.97 -11.31 20.55
N PHE A 178 12.70 -10.01 20.54
CA PHE A 178 12.10 -9.29 21.66
C PHE A 178 10.63 -9.67 21.86
N ALA A 179 9.88 -9.79 20.77
CA ALA A 179 8.49 -10.20 20.80
C ALA A 179 8.31 -11.64 21.29
N MET A 180 9.22 -12.54 20.94
CA MET A 180 9.23 -13.93 21.45
C MET A 180 9.51 -13.97 22.96
N MET A 181 10.45 -13.18 23.46
CA MET A 181 10.70 -13.07 24.89
C MET A 181 9.47 -12.48 25.62
N ALA A 182 8.88 -11.41 25.08
CA ALA A 182 7.66 -10.82 25.65
C ALA A 182 6.49 -11.81 25.63
N SER A 183 6.33 -12.58 24.56
CA SER A 183 5.31 -13.62 24.43
C SER A 183 5.42 -14.68 25.55
N THR A 184 6.61 -15.09 25.90
CA THR A 184 6.82 -16.05 27.01
C THR A 184 6.35 -15.46 28.33
N GLY A 185 6.72 -14.22 28.64
CA GLY A 185 6.25 -13.51 29.84
C GLY A 185 4.73 -13.31 29.83
N GLY A 186 4.18 -12.91 28.69
CA GLY A 186 2.75 -12.75 28.50
C GLY A 186 1.96 -14.05 28.67
N ALA A 187 2.51 -15.17 28.19
CA ALA A 187 1.90 -16.49 28.38
C ALA A 187 1.84 -16.90 29.85
N LEU A 188 2.91 -16.65 30.64
CA LEU A 188 2.91 -16.89 32.07
C LEU A 188 1.90 -15.99 32.79
N ALA A 189 1.84 -14.71 32.48
CA ALA A 189 0.86 -13.79 33.04
C ALA A 189 -0.57 -14.22 32.68
N GLY A 190 -0.79 -14.63 31.45
CA GLY A 190 -2.08 -15.13 30.96
C GLY A 190 -2.50 -16.44 31.66
N LEU A 191 -1.54 -17.33 31.96
CA LEU A 191 -1.80 -18.53 32.74
C LEU A 191 -2.36 -18.18 34.12
N VAL A 192 -1.71 -17.26 34.83
CA VAL A 192 -2.15 -16.81 36.16
C VAL A 192 -3.52 -16.15 36.08
N ALA A 193 -3.72 -15.23 35.11
CA ALA A 193 -5.00 -14.55 34.89
C ALA A 193 -6.14 -15.51 34.47
N GLY A 194 -5.80 -16.64 33.83
CA GLY A 194 -6.75 -17.67 33.42
C GLY A 194 -7.21 -18.63 34.55
N LEU A 195 -6.51 -18.67 35.68
CA LEU A 195 -6.86 -19.57 36.79
C LEU A 195 -8.32 -19.51 37.25
N PRO A 196 -8.96 -18.31 37.38
CA PRO A 196 -10.35 -18.23 37.78
C PRO A 196 -11.34 -18.84 36.78
N LEU A 197 -10.92 -19.04 35.52
CA LEU A 197 -11.72 -19.58 34.44
C LEU A 197 -11.43 -21.07 34.15
N PHE A 198 -10.94 -21.77 35.18
CA PHE A 198 -10.64 -23.22 35.04
C PHE A 198 -11.84 -24.03 34.51
N PRO A 199 -11.63 -25.00 33.59
CA PRO A 199 -10.35 -25.42 33.01
C PRO A 199 -9.97 -24.65 31.73
N VAL A 200 -10.89 -23.90 31.13
CA VAL A 200 -10.71 -23.19 29.84
C VAL A 200 -9.59 -22.14 29.94
N GLY A 201 -9.52 -21.44 31.05
CA GLY A 201 -8.54 -20.37 31.27
C GLY A 201 -7.08 -20.85 31.30
N LEU A 202 -6.82 -22.13 31.64
CA LEU A 202 -5.47 -22.71 31.61
C LEU A 202 -4.92 -22.82 30.17
N VAL A 203 -5.77 -22.94 29.17
CA VAL A 203 -5.39 -23.01 27.77
C VAL A 203 -5.48 -21.64 27.10
N ALA A 204 -6.61 -20.97 27.26
CA ALA A 204 -6.85 -19.68 26.61
C ALA A 204 -5.97 -18.57 27.19
N GLY A 205 -5.72 -18.57 28.50
CA GLY A 205 -4.91 -17.55 29.18
C GLY A 205 -3.50 -17.41 28.59
N PRO A 206 -2.70 -18.47 28.55
CA PRO A 206 -1.35 -18.42 27.95
C PRO A 206 -1.34 -18.02 26.48
N ILE A 207 -2.30 -18.51 25.69
CA ILE A 207 -2.40 -18.19 24.28
C ILE A 207 -2.67 -16.70 24.08
N LEU A 208 -3.70 -16.17 24.73
CA LEU A 208 -4.10 -14.78 24.61
C LEU A 208 -3.05 -13.83 25.21
N GLY A 209 -2.50 -14.18 26.37
CA GLY A 209 -1.46 -13.39 27.03
C GLY A 209 -0.17 -13.35 26.23
N GLY A 210 0.25 -14.48 25.68
CA GLY A 210 1.42 -14.57 24.81
C GLY A 210 1.25 -13.79 23.52
N MET A 211 0.09 -13.92 22.87
CA MET A 211 -0.22 -13.18 21.63
C MET A 211 -0.30 -11.68 21.88
N ALA A 212 -0.95 -11.25 22.94
CA ALA A 212 -1.04 -9.83 23.29
C ALA A 212 0.36 -9.23 23.55
N ALA A 213 1.21 -9.90 24.32
CA ALA A 213 2.56 -9.44 24.58
C ALA A 213 3.45 -9.45 23.32
N TYR A 214 3.31 -10.46 22.47
CA TYR A 214 3.98 -10.48 21.16
C TYR A 214 3.61 -9.25 20.33
N MET A 215 2.32 -8.98 20.18
CA MET A 215 1.82 -7.84 19.40
C MET A 215 2.25 -6.50 20.01
N ALA A 216 2.23 -6.37 21.32
CA ALA A 216 2.62 -5.14 22.02
C ALA A 216 4.08 -4.73 21.74
N VAL A 217 4.95 -5.68 21.45
CA VAL A 217 6.35 -5.42 21.09
C VAL A 217 6.54 -5.35 19.57
N SER A 218 5.97 -6.28 18.82
CA SER A 218 6.21 -6.39 17.39
C SER A 218 5.61 -5.24 16.59
N ILE A 219 4.38 -4.82 16.93
CA ILE A 219 3.68 -3.78 16.16
C ILE A 219 4.43 -2.45 16.17
N PRO A 220 4.82 -1.86 17.32
CA PRO A 220 5.53 -0.59 17.33
C PRO A 220 6.83 -0.61 16.51
N ILE A 221 7.63 -1.66 16.66
CA ILE A 221 8.91 -1.78 15.96
C ILE A 221 8.68 -1.92 14.44
N THR A 222 7.68 -2.70 14.04
CA THR A 222 7.30 -2.84 12.63
C THR A 222 6.82 -1.52 12.03
N VAL A 223 6.00 -0.76 12.78
CA VAL A 223 5.50 0.56 12.35
C VAL A 223 6.65 1.57 12.19
N VAL A 224 7.60 1.59 13.13
CA VAL A 224 8.79 2.44 13.00
C VAL A 224 9.60 2.05 11.77
N GLY A 225 9.81 0.75 11.53
CA GLY A 225 10.48 0.25 10.33
C GLY A 225 9.77 0.68 9.05
N ALA A 226 8.42 0.57 9.02
CA ALA A 226 7.61 1.03 7.91
C ALA A 226 7.74 2.54 7.68
N GLY A 227 7.70 3.34 8.74
CA GLY A 227 7.84 4.80 8.66
C GLY A 227 9.20 5.24 8.12
N ILE A 228 10.28 4.60 8.58
CA ILE A 228 11.64 4.85 8.04
C ILE A 228 11.69 4.45 6.56
N GLY A 229 11.15 3.28 6.22
CA GLY A 229 11.07 2.83 4.83
C GLY A 229 10.29 3.80 3.95
N ALA A 230 9.13 4.28 4.42
CA ALA A 230 8.32 5.27 3.72
C ALA A 230 9.10 6.58 3.46
N ALA A 231 9.78 7.09 4.48
CA ALA A 231 10.59 8.30 4.34
C ALA A 231 11.73 8.14 3.31
N VAL A 232 12.41 7.00 3.33
CA VAL A 232 13.45 6.67 2.35
C VAL A 232 12.86 6.55 0.95
N GLY A 233 11.72 5.86 0.80
CA GLY A 233 11.03 5.72 -0.49
C GLY A 233 10.55 7.05 -1.06
N ALA A 234 9.96 7.89 -0.22
CA ALA A 234 9.55 9.24 -0.62
C ALA A 234 10.76 10.08 -1.08
N ALA A 235 11.85 10.06 -0.32
CA ALA A 235 13.08 10.77 -0.69
C ALA A 235 13.68 10.24 -1.99
N SER A 236 13.74 8.91 -2.18
CA SER A 236 14.29 8.31 -3.40
C SER A 236 13.44 8.67 -4.63
N GLY A 237 12.11 8.59 -4.52
CA GLY A 237 11.20 8.99 -5.60
C GLY A 237 11.30 10.48 -5.95
N PHE A 238 11.45 11.33 -4.93
CA PHE A 238 11.60 12.77 -5.12
C PHE A 238 12.92 13.13 -5.80
N LEU A 239 14.03 12.51 -5.37
CA LEU A 239 15.39 12.78 -5.85
C LEU A 239 15.73 12.01 -7.13
N ALA A 240 14.90 11.13 -7.60
CA ALA A 240 15.13 10.37 -8.82
C ALA A 240 15.41 11.32 -10.02
N PRO A 241 16.44 11.06 -10.83
CA PRO A 241 16.73 11.91 -11.98
C PRO A 241 15.58 11.85 -12.99
N PRO A 242 15.23 12.98 -13.63
CA PRO A 242 14.23 13.00 -14.68
C PRO A 242 14.65 12.13 -15.86
N ARG A 243 13.66 11.52 -16.54
CA ARG A 243 13.86 10.72 -17.75
C ARG A 243 13.01 11.28 -18.87
N ALA A 244 13.61 11.47 -20.05
CA ALA A 244 12.87 11.75 -21.25
C ALA A 244 12.18 10.46 -21.72
N ALA A 245 10.97 10.60 -22.28
CA ALA A 245 10.36 9.47 -22.99
C ALA A 245 11.32 8.99 -24.09
N ALA A 246 11.47 7.67 -24.23
CA ALA A 246 12.23 7.12 -25.34
C ALA A 246 11.62 7.65 -26.66
N PRO A 247 12.43 8.08 -27.64
CA PRO A 247 11.89 8.45 -28.94
C PRO A 247 11.12 7.25 -29.48
N GLN A 248 9.81 7.43 -29.69
CA GLN A 248 9.03 6.39 -30.37
C GLN A 248 9.69 6.19 -31.73
N SER A 249 10.19 4.99 -31.99
CA SER A 249 10.57 4.59 -33.32
C SER A 249 9.31 4.72 -34.18
N VAL A 250 9.22 5.79 -34.91
CA VAL A 250 8.22 5.93 -35.97
C VAL A 250 8.57 4.80 -36.94
N ASP A 251 7.71 3.79 -36.98
CA ASP A 251 7.87 2.66 -37.89
C ASP A 251 7.99 3.21 -39.31
N THR A 252 9.23 3.33 -39.75
CA THR A 252 9.59 3.70 -41.15
C THR A 252 9.18 2.58 -42.14
N GLU A 253 8.41 1.61 -41.66
CA GLU A 253 7.93 0.47 -42.48
C GLU A 253 6.74 0.83 -43.37
N ALA A 254 6.08 1.97 -43.10
CA ALA A 254 4.94 2.42 -43.93
C ALA A 254 5.38 3.10 -45.25
N GLU A 255 6.63 3.52 -45.39
CA GLU A 255 7.11 4.22 -46.59
C GLU A 255 7.71 3.29 -47.67
N LEU A 256 7.99 2.05 -47.33
CA LEU A 256 8.52 1.09 -48.32
C LEU A 256 7.46 0.29 -49.07
N VAL A 257 6.19 0.44 -48.78
CA VAL A 257 5.07 -0.24 -49.48
C VAL A 257 4.40 0.65 -50.52
N SER A 258 4.79 1.91 -50.65
CA SER A 258 4.21 2.87 -51.61
C SER A 258 5.20 3.31 -52.74
N ALA A 259 6.28 2.57 -52.96
CA ALA A 259 7.19 2.86 -54.07
C ALA A 259 7.13 1.74 -55.15
#